data_68a16d009077c09964da21aa6b31c64f
#
_entry.id   68a16d009077c09964da21aa6b31c64f
#
_cell.length_a   1.000
_cell.length_b   1.000
_cell.length_c   1.000
_cell.angle_alpha   90.00
_cell.angle_beta   90.00
_cell.angle_gamma   90.00
#
_symmetry.space_group_name_H-M   'P 1'
#
loop_
_entity.id
_entity.type
_entity.pdbx_description
1 polymer ?
#
loop_
_entity_poly.entity_id
_entity_poly.type
_entity_poly.pdbx_seq_one_letter_code
_entity_poly.pdbx_strand_id
1 'polypeptide(L)'
;MKLKASTGRKLRYGGTSVAITALVIAAIIIVNVVFSLLTERFRWYADLTPDLHFTISEECFQLIAESDEADDEDSPIEMLDKFRAENKQYNADNGLSKGDEGYRDEEVKVNILFCQERDVLESDETTNYVVQNAEELRAKFPDYITTEYKSSKTNPSRFTKYLVSNTDSIAIDSVIIECGTEYRIRTLRSFFVFVKDEPYGYNGEKAFASSILAVTRAESPLACYTVNHGETIMGKNSDGEYVYSFFSVLEDAGYKYMPIDLSTQEIPEECRILITFDPKSDFLSGKDGVSAESEIDKLDAFMEDRNSFMVFISPDTGELPQLEEFLGDWGLSMRQQGEDVYRVRDSVNCLLGESGKVVSTYASNILMNAWSENLLNRSTPPKVVFENAASLYFSPSYSRTEVENTDEGLRYTIGYNPAFPDRQVFPMFTSSDSAAAWAGDREMASATKTDPFNLMMVSVETNFEQEKYGTMDDPAFVMLSGSIDFVKNDYITSNVYGNSDFLLSALQMSGREPVPVGLDFKEFANFEIESITNEEATQYTLVLTIVPVLISLCAGVFVIVRRKNR
;
A
#
# COMPACT_ATOMS: atom_id res chain seq x y z
N MET A 1 -36.73 -54.64 55.60
CA MET A 1 -36.91 -53.23 55.99
C MET A 1 -37.68 -52.55 54.86
N LYS A 2 -38.99 -52.31 54.95
CA LYS A 2 -39.78 -51.69 53.87
C LYS A 2 -39.56 -50.17 53.92
N LEU A 3 -38.90 -49.62 52.92
CA LEU A 3 -38.76 -48.18 52.72
C LEU A 3 -40.16 -47.55 52.68
N LYS A 4 -40.41 -46.49 53.50
CA LYS A 4 -41.69 -45.76 53.52
C LYS A 4 -41.98 -45.24 52.09
N ALA A 5 -43.23 -45.38 51.62
CA ALA A 5 -43.71 -45.03 50.30
C ALA A 5 -43.35 -43.56 49.85
N SER A 6 -43.17 -42.64 50.82
CA SER A 6 -42.76 -41.28 50.62
C SER A 6 -41.27 -41.14 50.18
N THR A 7 -40.40 -42.02 50.70
CA THR A 7 -38.97 -42.05 50.39
C THR A 7 -38.73 -42.61 48.97
N GLY A 8 -39.48 -43.61 48.54
CA GLY A 8 -39.43 -44.15 47.18
C GLY A 8 -39.92 -43.18 46.14
N ARG A 9 -40.92 -42.33 46.41
CA ARG A 9 -41.32 -41.24 45.49
C ARG A 9 -40.29 -40.17 45.41
N LYS A 10 -39.69 -39.74 46.54
CA LYS A 10 -38.59 -38.72 46.49
C LYS A 10 -37.35 -39.20 45.75
N LEU A 11 -36.97 -40.47 45.90
CA LEU A 11 -35.86 -41.08 45.16
C LEU A 11 -36.18 -41.19 43.66
N ARG A 12 -37.41 -41.52 43.29
CA ARG A 12 -37.82 -41.64 41.87
C ARG A 12 -37.87 -40.24 41.18
N TYR A 13 -38.42 -39.24 41.84
CA TYR A 13 -38.45 -37.87 41.32
C TYR A 13 -37.04 -37.20 41.32
N GLY A 14 -36.25 -37.43 42.35
CA GLY A 14 -34.87 -36.96 42.40
C GLY A 14 -34.00 -37.65 41.38
N GLY A 15 -34.12 -38.96 41.16
CA GLY A 15 -33.40 -39.71 40.17
C GLY A 15 -33.75 -39.28 38.72
N THR A 16 -35.05 -39.06 38.44
CA THR A 16 -35.47 -38.54 37.12
C THR A 16 -35.00 -37.13 36.88
N SER A 17 -35.00 -36.25 37.92
CA SER A 17 -34.47 -34.90 37.79
C SER A 17 -32.96 -34.92 37.49
N VAL A 18 -32.17 -35.72 38.20
CA VAL A 18 -30.72 -35.87 37.94
C VAL A 18 -30.48 -36.46 36.55
N ALA A 19 -31.25 -37.44 36.11
CA ALA A 19 -31.12 -38.03 34.78
C ALA A 19 -31.43 -37.00 33.65
N ILE A 20 -32.47 -36.18 33.83
CA ILE A 20 -32.81 -35.11 32.88
C ILE A 20 -31.72 -34.05 32.88
N THR A 21 -31.19 -33.63 34.02
CA THR A 21 -30.10 -32.66 34.10
C THR A 21 -28.84 -33.19 33.43
N ALA A 22 -28.48 -34.45 33.67
CA ALA A 22 -27.34 -35.08 33.02
C ALA A 22 -27.52 -35.18 31.49
N LEU A 23 -28.74 -35.48 31.03
CA LEU A 23 -29.05 -35.53 29.58
C LEU A 23 -28.98 -34.13 28.95
N VAL A 24 -29.43 -33.09 29.61
CA VAL A 24 -29.31 -31.70 29.13
C VAL A 24 -27.84 -31.27 29.06
N ILE A 25 -27.04 -31.58 30.09
CA ILE A 25 -25.59 -31.28 30.07
C ILE A 25 -24.91 -32.03 28.92
N ALA A 26 -25.20 -33.31 28.72
CA ALA A 26 -24.67 -34.08 27.63
C ALA A 26 -25.07 -33.51 26.26
N ALA A 27 -26.32 -33.08 26.11
CA ALA A 27 -26.80 -32.43 24.90
C ALA A 27 -26.06 -31.10 24.61
N ILE A 28 -25.84 -30.27 25.65
CA ILE A 28 -25.07 -29.01 25.52
C ILE A 28 -23.63 -29.30 25.09
N ILE A 29 -22.99 -30.30 25.69
CA ILE A 29 -21.61 -30.69 25.32
C ILE A 29 -21.57 -31.15 23.86
N ILE A 30 -22.52 -32.01 23.44
CA ILE A 30 -22.57 -32.47 22.04
C ILE A 30 -22.79 -31.30 21.08
N VAL A 31 -23.72 -30.39 21.38
CA VAL A 31 -23.98 -29.20 20.58
C VAL A 31 -22.71 -28.36 20.47
N ASN A 32 -22.03 -28.09 21.58
CA ASN A 32 -20.78 -27.31 21.56
C ASN A 32 -19.70 -27.99 20.73
N VAL A 33 -19.49 -29.30 20.87
CA VAL A 33 -18.52 -30.05 20.06
C VAL A 33 -18.89 -30.01 18.59
N VAL A 34 -20.16 -30.21 18.25
CA VAL A 34 -20.60 -30.11 16.83
C VAL A 34 -20.41 -28.70 16.28
N PHE A 35 -20.77 -27.67 17.05
CA PHE A 35 -20.53 -26.28 16.64
C PHE A 35 -19.04 -25.98 16.49
N SER A 36 -18.19 -26.42 17.42
CA SER A 36 -16.72 -26.24 17.29
C SER A 36 -16.18 -26.88 16.01
N LEU A 37 -16.59 -28.12 15.72
CA LEU A 37 -16.17 -28.82 14.50
C LEU A 37 -16.70 -28.14 13.22
N LEU A 38 -17.94 -27.64 13.26
CA LEU A 38 -18.51 -26.89 12.14
C LEU A 38 -17.83 -25.53 11.97
N THR A 39 -17.55 -24.83 13.05
CA THR A 39 -16.85 -23.55 13.05
C THR A 39 -15.45 -23.71 12.47
N GLU A 40 -14.72 -24.75 12.88
CA GLU A 40 -13.38 -25.07 12.36
C GLU A 40 -13.41 -25.41 10.86
N ARG A 41 -14.41 -26.19 10.44
CA ARG A 41 -14.53 -26.64 9.04
C ARG A 41 -15.11 -25.59 8.10
N PHE A 42 -16.10 -24.84 8.53
CA PHE A 42 -16.85 -23.88 7.72
C PHE A 42 -16.58 -22.42 8.09
N ARG A 43 -15.66 -22.19 9.05
CA ARG A 43 -15.30 -20.86 9.53
C ARG A 43 -16.52 -20.00 9.91
N TRP A 44 -17.46 -20.59 10.61
CA TRP A 44 -18.62 -19.90 11.14
C TRP A 44 -18.24 -19.08 12.38
N TYR A 45 -17.49 -18.02 12.16
CA TYR A 45 -17.22 -17.01 13.18
C TYR A 45 -17.71 -15.64 12.68
N ALA A 46 -18.06 -14.77 13.60
CA ALA A 46 -18.31 -13.37 13.32
C ALA A 46 -17.09 -12.59 13.83
N ASP A 47 -16.46 -11.83 12.95
CA ASP A 47 -15.45 -10.89 13.34
C ASP A 47 -16.12 -9.77 14.13
N LEU A 48 -15.73 -9.61 15.39
CA LEU A 48 -16.27 -8.61 16.32
C LEU A 48 -15.22 -7.53 16.63
N THR A 49 -14.07 -7.55 15.94
CA THR A 49 -13.11 -6.47 16.04
C THR A 49 -13.72 -5.20 15.43
N PRO A 50 -13.41 -3.99 15.94
CA PRO A 50 -14.05 -2.76 15.49
C PRO A 50 -13.96 -2.55 13.97
N ASP A 51 -12.80 -2.83 13.37
CA ASP A 51 -12.53 -2.62 11.96
C ASP A 51 -12.43 -3.94 11.18
N LEU A 52 -13.03 -5.01 11.67
CA LEU A 52 -13.05 -6.32 11.03
C LEU A 52 -11.64 -6.81 10.64
N HIS A 53 -10.69 -6.79 11.57
CA HIS A 53 -9.28 -7.10 11.33
C HIS A 53 -9.02 -8.49 10.75
N PHE A 54 -9.86 -9.47 11.08
CA PHE A 54 -9.77 -10.84 10.59
C PHE A 54 -10.53 -11.08 9.28
N THR A 55 -11.23 -10.07 8.76
CA THR A 55 -12.05 -10.15 7.55
C THR A 55 -11.43 -9.30 6.46
N ILE A 56 -11.26 -9.85 5.28
CA ILE A 56 -10.76 -9.12 4.11
C ILE A 56 -11.87 -8.29 3.50
N SER A 57 -11.56 -7.05 3.09
CA SER A 57 -12.49 -6.14 2.44
C SER A 57 -12.95 -6.66 1.07
N GLU A 58 -14.14 -6.24 0.64
CA GLU A 58 -14.63 -6.60 -0.69
C GLU A 58 -13.78 -5.96 -1.78
N GLU A 59 -13.24 -4.78 -1.54
CA GLU A 59 -12.31 -4.07 -2.43
C GLU A 59 -11.04 -4.91 -2.69
N CYS A 60 -10.49 -5.57 -1.66
CA CYS A 60 -9.36 -6.47 -1.83
C CYS A 60 -9.73 -7.71 -2.66
N PHE A 61 -10.93 -8.26 -2.45
CA PHE A 61 -11.40 -9.38 -3.25
C PHE A 61 -11.65 -8.99 -4.70
N GLN A 62 -12.21 -7.81 -4.97
CA GLN A 62 -12.40 -7.28 -6.31
C GLN A 62 -11.07 -7.11 -7.04
N LEU A 63 -10.09 -6.48 -6.41
CA LEU A 63 -8.74 -6.31 -6.97
C LEU A 63 -8.08 -7.64 -7.40
N ILE A 64 -8.40 -8.75 -6.72
CA ILE A 64 -7.86 -10.08 -7.06
C ILE A 64 -8.67 -10.76 -8.17
N ALA A 65 -9.99 -10.54 -8.21
CA ALA A 65 -10.92 -11.31 -9.02
C ALA A 65 -11.44 -10.62 -10.27
N GLU A 66 -11.51 -9.29 -10.26
CA GLU A 66 -12.13 -8.50 -11.31
C GLU A 66 -11.08 -7.66 -12.02
N SER A 67 -11.08 -7.69 -13.36
CA SER A 67 -10.30 -6.77 -14.18
C SER A 67 -10.93 -5.39 -14.15
N ASP A 68 -10.11 -4.35 -14.25
CA ASP A 68 -10.62 -3.02 -14.51
C ASP A 68 -10.93 -2.91 -16.00
N GLU A 69 -12.21 -2.85 -16.36
CA GLU A 69 -12.67 -2.71 -17.76
C GLU A 69 -12.14 -1.40 -18.40
N ALA A 70 -11.72 -0.43 -17.60
CA ALA A 70 -11.22 0.86 -18.09
C ALA A 70 -9.76 0.79 -18.56
N ASP A 71 -8.94 -0.07 -17.93
CA ASP A 71 -7.48 -0.13 -18.15
C ASP A 71 -7.04 -1.32 -19.00
N ASP A 72 -7.96 -2.17 -19.48
CA ASP A 72 -7.68 -3.37 -20.29
C ASP A 72 -6.70 -4.36 -19.62
N GLU A 73 -6.61 -4.33 -18.29
CA GLU A 73 -5.72 -5.16 -17.50
C GLU A 73 -6.43 -6.36 -16.87
N ASP A 74 -5.77 -7.51 -16.96
CA ASP A 74 -6.29 -8.74 -16.38
C ASP A 74 -6.11 -8.79 -14.87
N SER A 75 -7.13 -9.23 -14.17
CA SER A 75 -7.02 -9.56 -12.76
C SER A 75 -6.07 -10.73 -12.50
N PRO A 76 -5.52 -10.89 -11.27
CA PRO A 76 -4.75 -12.06 -10.89
C PRO A 76 -5.39 -13.41 -11.25
N ILE A 77 -6.70 -13.53 -11.11
CA ILE A 77 -7.44 -14.77 -11.46
C ILE A 77 -7.44 -14.99 -12.97
N GLU A 78 -7.71 -13.96 -13.76
CA GLU A 78 -7.69 -14.07 -15.23
C GLU A 78 -6.28 -14.38 -15.75
N MET A 79 -5.24 -13.78 -15.16
CA MET A 79 -3.85 -14.10 -15.47
C MET A 79 -3.52 -15.58 -15.17
N LEU A 80 -3.99 -16.09 -14.03
CA LEU A 80 -3.80 -17.51 -13.70
C LEU A 80 -4.50 -18.42 -14.71
N ASP A 81 -5.70 -18.08 -15.17
CA ASP A 81 -6.40 -18.84 -16.19
C ASP A 81 -5.69 -18.78 -17.55
N LYS A 82 -5.11 -17.65 -17.93
CA LYS A 82 -4.23 -17.52 -19.10
C LYS A 82 -3.00 -18.41 -18.97
N PHE A 83 -2.27 -18.36 -17.86
CA PHE A 83 -1.09 -19.22 -17.63
C PHE A 83 -1.43 -20.71 -17.69
N ARG A 84 -2.57 -21.13 -17.15
CA ARG A 84 -3.04 -22.51 -17.25
C ARG A 84 -3.32 -22.93 -18.69
N ALA A 85 -3.98 -22.06 -19.45
CA ALA A 85 -4.26 -22.29 -20.86
C ALA A 85 -2.97 -22.38 -21.69
N GLU A 86 -2.02 -21.48 -21.47
CA GLU A 86 -0.72 -21.48 -22.13
C GLU A 86 0.11 -22.72 -21.76
N ASN A 87 0.16 -23.09 -20.48
CA ASN A 87 0.87 -24.29 -20.02
C ASN A 87 0.29 -25.55 -20.64
N LYS A 88 -1.05 -25.64 -20.71
CA LYS A 88 -1.74 -26.74 -21.34
C LYS A 88 -1.43 -26.86 -22.84
N GLN A 89 -1.45 -25.70 -23.53
CA GLN A 89 -1.09 -25.65 -24.96
C GLN A 89 0.37 -26.04 -25.16
N TYR A 90 1.30 -25.49 -24.38
CA TYR A 90 2.72 -25.80 -24.41
C TYR A 90 2.97 -27.33 -24.22
N ASN A 91 2.36 -27.92 -23.19
CA ASN A 91 2.50 -29.35 -22.91
C ASN A 91 1.97 -30.21 -24.05
N ALA A 92 0.82 -29.84 -24.64
CA ALA A 92 0.23 -30.53 -25.78
C ALA A 92 1.13 -30.46 -27.03
N ASP A 93 1.65 -29.29 -27.35
CA ASP A 93 2.52 -29.05 -28.51
C ASP A 93 3.85 -29.80 -28.41
N ASN A 94 4.36 -29.97 -27.17
CA ASN A 94 5.61 -30.70 -26.90
C ASN A 94 5.39 -32.15 -26.47
N GLY A 95 4.14 -32.63 -26.42
CA GLY A 95 3.81 -34.00 -26.04
C GLY A 95 4.20 -34.37 -24.60
N LEU A 96 4.21 -33.40 -23.70
CA LEU A 96 4.64 -33.54 -22.30
C LEU A 96 3.46 -33.99 -21.43
N SER A 97 3.75 -34.89 -20.50
CA SER A 97 2.83 -35.38 -19.47
C SER A 97 3.36 -35.06 -18.07
N LYS A 98 2.49 -35.03 -17.09
CA LYS A 98 2.86 -34.71 -15.69
C LYS A 98 3.96 -35.69 -15.20
N GLY A 99 5.13 -35.13 -14.88
CA GLY A 99 6.33 -35.86 -14.47
C GLY A 99 7.45 -35.86 -15.50
N ASP A 100 7.21 -35.43 -16.72
CA ASP A 100 8.23 -35.29 -17.76
C ASP A 100 9.09 -34.04 -17.48
N GLU A 101 10.34 -34.07 -17.91
CA GLU A 101 11.22 -32.91 -17.84
C GLU A 101 10.69 -31.81 -18.77
N GLY A 102 10.51 -30.59 -18.27
CA GLY A 102 9.95 -29.46 -19.00
C GLY A 102 8.41 -29.38 -18.97
N TYR A 103 7.72 -30.31 -18.27
CA TYR A 103 6.28 -30.19 -18.03
C TYR A 103 5.95 -28.90 -17.25
N ARG A 104 4.97 -28.12 -17.74
CA ARG A 104 4.46 -26.93 -17.07
C ARG A 104 3.17 -27.26 -16.34
N ASP A 105 3.03 -26.77 -15.11
CA ASP A 105 1.84 -27.05 -14.29
C ASP A 105 0.58 -26.41 -14.90
N GLU A 106 -0.38 -27.25 -15.28
CA GLU A 106 -1.67 -26.84 -15.86
C GLU A 106 -2.68 -26.38 -14.77
N GLU A 107 -2.35 -26.59 -13.49
CA GLU A 107 -3.16 -26.20 -12.34
C GLU A 107 -2.41 -25.20 -11.44
N VAL A 108 -1.57 -24.35 -12.06
CA VAL A 108 -0.80 -23.34 -11.32
C VAL A 108 -1.70 -22.51 -10.41
N LYS A 109 -1.25 -22.27 -9.18
CA LYS A 109 -1.95 -21.49 -8.16
C LYS A 109 -0.96 -20.55 -7.47
N VAL A 110 -1.50 -19.51 -6.88
CA VAL A 110 -0.77 -18.74 -5.88
C VAL A 110 -0.67 -19.57 -4.60
N ASN A 111 0.53 -19.77 -4.09
CA ASN A 111 0.77 -20.45 -2.83
C ASN A 111 1.32 -19.46 -1.80
N ILE A 112 0.63 -19.33 -0.67
CA ILE A 112 1.05 -18.51 0.47
C ILE A 112 1.76 -19.46 1.45
N LEU A 113 3.09 -19.43 1.44
CA LEU A 113 3.94 -20.30 2.25
C LEU A 113 4.44 -19.54 3.48
N PHE A 114 3.95 -19.92 4.64
CA PHE A 114 4.48 -19.46 5.92
C PHE A 114 5.73 -20.24 6.29
N CYS A 115 6.80 -19.52 6.67
CA CYS A 115 8.09 -20.11 7.05
C CYS A 115 8.14 -20.62 8.50
N GLN A 116 6.96 -20.81 9.11
CA GLN A 116 6.75 -21.32 10.46
C GLN A 116 5.57 -22.31 10.51
N GLU A 117 5.52 -23.14 11.55
CA GLU A 117 4.41 -24.07 11.76
C GLU A 117 3.12 -23.30 12.16
N ARG A 118 1.98 -23.81 11.70
CA ARG A 118 0.68 -23.14 11.83
C ARG A 118 0.27 -22.89 13.30
N ASP A 119 0.43 -23.88 14.15
CA ASP A 119 0.07 -23.81 15.56
C ASP A 119 0.87 -22.76 16.34
N VAL A 120 2.12 -22.51 15.93
CA VAL A 120 2.96 -21.45 16.51
C VAL A 120 2.42 -20.07 16.10
N LEU A 121 2.08 -19.88 14.82
CA LEU A 121 1.56 -18.63 14.30
C LEU A 121 0.17 -18.29 14.86
N GLU A 122 -0.70 -19.28 14.99
CA GLU A 122 -2.05 -19.09 15.55
C GLU A 122 -2.04 -18.87 17.07
N SER A 123 -0.98 -19.28 17.78
CA SER A 123 -0.84 -19.06 19.23
C SER A 123 -0.43 -17.64 19.61
N ASP A 124 0.09 -16.88 18.68
CA ASP A 124 0.45 -15.48 18.84
C ASP A 124 -0.66 -14.59 18.29
N GLU A 125 -1.18 -13.67 19.10
CA GLU A 125 -2.30 -12.81 18.74
C GLU A 125 -2.01 -11.98 17.49
N THR A 126 -0.77 -11.49 17.34
CA THR A 126 -0.36 -10.64 16.23
C THR A 126 -0.25 -11.45 14.93
N THR A 127 0.51 -12.54 14.94
CA THR A 127 0.71 -13.34 13.71
C THR A 127 -0.55 -14.07 13.26
N ASN A 128 -1.49 -14.30 14.16
CA ASN A 128 -2.78 -14.91 13.85
C ASN A 128 -3.61 -14.06 12.86
N TYR A 129 -3.51 -12.72 12.87
CA TYR A 129 -4.17 -11.88 11.85
C TYR A 129 -3.73 -12.27 10.44
N VAL A 130 -2.44 -12.43 10.23
CA VAL A 130 -1.88 -12.79 8.91
C VAL A 130 -2.35 -14.18 8.48
N VAL A 131 -2.36 -15.14 9.41
CA VAL A 131 -2.86 -16.51 9.14
C VAL A 131 -4.34 -16.48 8.75
N GLN A 132 -5.18 -15.78 9.50
CA GLN A 132 -6.62 -15.73 9.24
C GLN A 132 -6.94 -15.10 7.88
N ASN A 133 -6.28 -14.01 7.51
CA ASN A 133 -6.47 -13.38 6.20
C ASN A 133 -6.00 -14.30 5.05
N ALA A 134 -4.84 -14.95 5.17
CA ALA A 134 -4.37 -15.91 4.16
C ALA A 134 -5.37 -17.06 3.97
N GLU A 135 -5.93 -17.56 5.06
CA GLU A 135 -6.91 -18.63 5.01
C GLU A 135 -8.27 -18.16 4.48
N GLU A 136 -8.62 -16.88 4.66
CA GLU A 136 -9.82 -16.29 4.08
C GLU A 136 -9.68 -16.13 2.56
N LEU A 137 -8.53 -15.65 2.09
CA LEU A 137 -8.20 -15.62 0.66
C LEU A 137 -8.30 -17.02 0.04
N ARG A 138 -7.73 -18.03 0.69
CA ARG A 138 -7.84 -19.42 0.24
C ARG A 138 -9.29 -19.91 0.23
N ALA A 139 -10.09 -19.54 1.20
CA ALA A 139 -11.50 -19.94 1.28
C ALA A 139 -12.36 -19.25 0.20
N LYS A 140 -12.07 -17.99 -0.13
CA LYS A 140 -12.75 -17.24 -1.19
C LYS A 140 -12.35 -17.77 -2.59
N PHE A 141 -11.08 -18.09 -2.79
CA PHE A 141 -10.51 -18.51 -4.08
C PHE A 141 -9.84 -19.90 -4.03
N PRO A 142 -10.55 -20.99 -3.69
CA PRO A 142 -9.94 -22.29 -3.41
C PRO A 142 -9.30 -22.95 -4.63
N ASP A 143 -9.72 -22.58 -5.84
CA ASP A 143 -9.15 -23.06 -7.08
C ASP A 143 -7.89 -22.30 -7.50
N TYR A 144 -7.63 -21.11 -6.93
CA TYR A 144 -6.56 -20.22 -7.33
C TYR A 144 -5.53 -19.96 -6.23
N ILE A 145 -5.90 -20.06 -4.95
CA ILE A 145 -5.03 -19.77 -3.81
C ILE A 145 -4.91 -20.98 -2.89
N THR A 146 -3.68 -21.26 -2.47
CA THR A 146 -3.35 -22.29 -1.47
C THR A 146 -2.51 -21.71 -0.34
N THR A 147 -2.57 -22.34 0.84
CA THR A 147 -1.73 -21.99 1.99
C THR A 147 -0.89 -23.18 2.40
N GLU A 148 0.38 -22.96 2.70
CA GLU A 148 1.34 -23.97 3.17
C GLU A 148 2.04 -23.45 4.43
N TYR A 149 2.25 -24.32 5.43
CA TYR A 149 2.92 -24.00 6.70
C TYR A 149 4.10 -24.94 6.89
N LYS A 150 5.33 -24.42 6.83
CA LYS A 150 6.57 -25.19 6.96
C LYS A 150 7.62 -24.35 7.66
N SER A 151 8.16 -24.84 8.76
CA SER A 151 9.25 -24.15 9.41
C SER A 151 10.53 -24.21 8.57
N SER A 152 11.11 -23.06 8.26
CA SER A 152 12.37 -22.94 7.50
C SER A 152 13.54 -23.57 8.24
N LYS A 153 13.49 -23.69 9.57
CA LYS A 153 14.51 -24.36 10.40
C LYS A 153 14.44 -25.88 10.29
N THR A 154 13.24 -26.46 10.25
CA THR A 154 13.05 -27.92 10.23
C THR A 154 12.97 -28.50 8.83
N ASN A 155 12.63 -27.69 7.82
CA ASN A 155 12.45 -28.09 6.42
C ASN A 155 13.30 -27.23 5.46
N PRO A 156 14.62 -27.07 5.64
CA PRO A 156 15.42 -26.13 4.84
C PRO A 156 15.40 -26.45 3.33
N SER A 157 15.23 -27.70 2.95
CA SER A 157 15.19 -28.12 1.54
C SER A 157 14.00 -27.52 0.76
N ARG A 158 12.88 -27.20 1.43
CA ARG A 158 11.71 -26.56 0.80
C ARG A 158 12.02 -25.13 0.33
N PHE A 159 13.01 -24.51 1.00
CA PHE A 159 13.34 -23.09 0.81
C PHE A 159 14.56 -22.85 -0.07
N THR A 160 15.24 -23.91 -0.52
CA THR A 160 16.48 -23.79 -1.30
C THR A 160 16.32 -22.95 -2.56
N LYS A 161 15.15 -23.02 -3.22
CA LYS A 161 14.88 -22.28 -4.47
C LYS A 161 14.77 -20.77 -4.30
N TYR A 162 14.63 -20.27 -3.07
CA TYR A 162 14.54 -18.83 -2.77
C TYR A 162 15.87 -18.23 -2.30
N LEU A 163 16.92 -19.04 -2.17
CA LEU A 163 18.21 -18.58 -1.69
C LEU A 163 19.04 -18.00 -2.84
N VAL A 164 19.56 -16.80 -2.65
CA VAL A 164 20.46 -16.16 -3.61
C VAL A 164 21.87 -16.77 -3.53
N SER A 165 22.29 -17.19 -2.34
CA SER A 165 23.58 -17.86 -2.11
C SER A 165 23.44 -19.04 -1.15
N ASN A 166 24.43 -19.95 -1.17
CA ASN A 166 24.47 -21.11 -0.27
C ASN A 166 24.68 -20.75 1.22
N THR A 167 24.96 -19.48 1.51
CA THR A 167 25.14 -18.97 2.89
C THR A 167 23.88 -18.29 3.43
N ASP A 168 22.87 -18.07 2.57
CA ASP A 168 21.65 -17.41 2.95
C ASP A 168 20.69 -18.38 3.65
N SER A 169 19.77 -17.83 4.41
CA SER A 169 18.69 -18.57 5.06
C SER A 169 17.41 -17.76 5.07
N ILE A 170 16.30 -18.42 4.82
CA ILE A 170 14.98 -17.79 4.95
C ILE A 170 14.62 -17.72 6.43
N ALA A 171 14.30 -16.52 6.89
CA ALA A 171 13.90 -16.28 8.28
C ALA A 171 12.55 -16.95 8.60
N ILE A 172 12.36 -17.37 9.85
CA ILE A 172 11.13 -18.06 10.27
C ILE A 172 9.92 -17.15 10.36
N ASP A 173 10.14 -15.85 10.43
CA ASP A 173 9.14 -14.79 10.41
C ASP A 173 8.84 -14.29 8.98
N SER A 174 9.19 -15.08 7.97
CA SER A 174 8.87 -14.78 6.58
C SER A 174 7.59 -15.48 6.12
N VAL A 175 6.90 -14.81 5.19
CA VAL A 175 5.80 -15.35 4.39
C VAL A 175 6.21 -15.23 2.92
N ILE A 176 6.16 -16.33 2.18
CA ILE A 176 6.50 -16.36 0.77
C ILE A 176 5.21 -16.53 -0.03
N ILE A 177 4.93 -15.58 -0.91
CA ILE A 177 3.85 -15.67 -1.86
C ILE A 177 4.47 -16.04 -3.21
N GLU A 178 4.06 -17.15 -3.80
CA GLU A 178 4.65 -17.68 -5.03
C GLU A 178 3.60 -18.10 -6.05
N CYS A 179 3.93 -17.95 -7.32
CA CYS A 179 3.15 -18.45 -8.45
C CYS A 179 4.12 -18.94 -9.56
N GLY A 180 4.13 -20.23 -9.82
CA GLY A 180 5.10 -20.80 -10.77
C GLY A 180 6.56 -20.58 -10.35
N THR A 181 7.28 -19.77 -11.11
CA THR A 181 8.68 -19.38 -10.83
C THR A 181 8.80 -18.05 -10.08
N GLU A 182 7.78 -17.22 -10.15
CA GLU A 182 7.78 -15.91 -9.49
C GLU A 182 7.44 -16.03 -8.01
N TYR A 183 8.07 -15.22 -7.19
CA TYR A 183 7.79 -15.19 -5.75
C TYR A 183 8.12 -13.83 -5.12
N ARG A 184 7.48 -13.56 -3.99
CA ARG A 184 7.78 -12.42 -3.11
C ARG A 184 7.95 -12.93 -1.69
N ILE A 185 8.97 -12.40 -0.99
CA ILE A 185 9.24 -12.73 0.41
C ILE A 185 8.90 -11.51 1.25
N ARG A 186 7.96 -11.69 2.18
CA ARG A 186 7.55 -10.69 3.15
C ARG A 186 7.97 -11.12 4.54
N THR A 187 8.33 -10.19 5.39
CA THR A 187 8.44 -10.49 6.83
C THR A 187 7.06 -10.37 7.48
N LEU A 188 6.77 -11.15 8.51
CA LEU A 188 5.51 -10.99 9.28
C LEU A 188 5.34 -9.56 9.80
N ARG A 189 6.45 -8.87 10.10
CA ARG A 189 6.42 -7.47 10.51
C ARG A 189 5.86 -6.55 9.42
N SER A 190 6.08 -6.82 8.14
CA SER A 190 5.60 -5.99 7.03
C SER A 190 4.07 -5.99 6.83
N PHE A 191 3.37 -6.91 7.48
CA PHE A 191 1.91 -6.94 7.53
C PHE A 191 1.30 -5.98 8.56
N PHE A 192 2.14 -5.25 9.29
CA PHE A 192 1.71 -4.34 10.35
C PHE A 192 2.32 -2.97 10.17
N VAL A 193 1.61 -1.99 10.66
CA VAL A 193 2.06 -0.61 10.82
C VAL A 193 2.57 -0.44 12.23
N PHE A 194 3.72 0.18 12.38
CA PHE A 194 4.33 0.42 13.68
C PHE A 194 4.47 1.91 13.95
N VAL A 195 4.17 2.29 15.18
CA VAL A 195 4.46 3.64 15.71
C VAL A 195 5.36 3.45 16.92
N LYS A 196 6.59 3.96 16.88
CA LYS A 196 7.59 3.81 17.94
C LYS A 196 7.81 2.35 18.36
N ASP A 197 7.96 1.45 17.38
CA ASP A 197 8.14 0.01 17.56
C ASP A 197 6.96 -0.77 18.16
N GLU A 198 5.82 -0.12 18.41
CA GLU A 198 4.59 -0.80 18.81
C GLU A 198 3.65 -0.98 17.59
N PRO A 199 2.98 -2.12 17.43
CA PRO A 199 2.06 -2.33 16.33
C PRO A 199 0.85 -1.40 16.49
N TYR A 200 0.67 -0.52 15.51
CA TYR A 200 -0.40 0.48 15.48
C TYR A 200 -1.62 0.00 14.68
N GLY A 201 -1.39 -0.79 13.65
CA GLY A 201 -2.47 -1.30 12.81
C GLY A 201 -2.05 -2.48 11.95
N TYR A 202 -3.02 -3.09 11.29
CA TYR A 202 -2.86 -4.24 10.42
C TYR A 202 -3.02 -3.85 8.95
N ASN A 203 -1.99 -4.14 8.14
CA ASN A 203 -1.91 -3.82 6.71
C ASN A 203 -1.86 -5.08 5.82
N GLY A 204 -2.44 -6.17 6.28
CA GLY A 204 -2.30 -7.47 5.62
C GLY A 204 -2.98 -7.55 4.26
N GLU A 205 -4.09 -6.87 4.06
CA GLU A 205 -4.81 -6.86 2.77
C GLU A 205 -3.92 -6.29 1.66
N LYS A 206 -3.31 -5.13 1.90
CA LYS A 206 -2.39 -4.49 0.97
C LYS A 206 -1.16 -5.36 0.70
N ALA A 207 -0.58 -5.97 1.75
CA ALA A 207 0.59 -6.83 1.62
C ALA A 207 0.29 -8.11 0.81
N PHE A 208 -0.86 -8.73 1.00
CA PHE A 208 -1.28 -9.88 0.20
C PHE A 208 -1.63 -9.48 -1.23
N ALA A 209 -2.47 -8.47 -1.42
CA ALA A 209 -2.90 -8.02 -2.73
C ALA A 209 -1.71 -7.64 -3.61
N SER A 210 -0.78 -6.79 -3.11
CA SER A 210 0.42 -6.39 -3.85
C SER A 210 1.31 -7.59 -4.20
N SER A 211 1.45 -8.55 -3.28
CA SER A 211 2.26 -9.73 -3.54
C SER A 211 1.60 -10.68 -4.55
N ILE A 212 0.27 -10.85 -4.50
CA ILE A 212 -0.48 -11.65 -5.45
C ILE A 212 -0.41 -11.02 -6.85
N LEU A 213 -0.69 -9.72 -6.97
CA LEU A 213 -0.53 -8.96 -8.22
C LEU A 213 0.87 -9.16 -8.80
N ALA A 214 1.91 -9.01 -7.99
CA ALA A 214 3.30 -9.11 -8.44
C ALA A 214 3.71 -10.50 -8.94
N VAL A 215 3.16 -11.58 -8.37
CA VAL A 215 3.53 -12.95 -8.77
C VAL A 215 2.63 -13.53 -9.87
N THR A 216 1.50 -12.90 -10.17
CA THR A 216 0.59 -13.33 -11.24
C THR A 216 0.77 -12.54 -12.53
N ARG A 217 1.59 -11.51 -12.56
CA ARG A 217 1.91 -10.77 -13.79
C ARG A 217 2.71 -11.62 -14.76
N ALA A 218 2.47 -11.43 -16.05
CA ALA A 218 3.26 -12.07 -17.11
C ALA A 218 4.72 -11.61 -17.06
N GLU A 219 4.91 -10.31 -16.87
CA GLU A 219 6.22 -9.67 -16.70
C GLU A 219 6.10 -8.61 -15.60
N SER A 220 7.01 -8.64 -14.63
CA SER A 220 7.06 -7.58 -13.62
C SER A 220 7.67 -6.32 -14.22
N PRO A 221 7.03 -5.15 -14.11
CA PRO A 221 7.61 -3.91 -14.60
C PRO A 221 8.92 -3.60 -13.89
N LEU A 222 9.84 -2.95 -14.59
CA LEU A 222 11.15 -2.56 -14.07
C LEU A 222 11.18 -1.06 -13.77
N ALA A 223 11.65 -0.71 -12.57
CA ALA A 223 12.06 0.64 -12.22
C ALA A 223 13.59 0.70 -12.13
N CYS A 224 14.20 1.67 -12.78
CA CYS A 224 15.63 1.93 -12.67
C CYS A 224 15.89 3.17 -11.81
N TYR A 225 16.97 3.17 -11.04
CA TYR A 225 17.40 4.36 -10.32
C TYR A 225 18.86 4.68 -10.58
N THR A 226 19.17 5.97 -10.79
CA THR A 226 20.52 6.44 -11.12
C THR A 226 21.47 6.33 -9.92
N VAL A 227 22.76 6.06 -10.17
CA VAL A 227 23.75 5.83 -9.11
C VAL A 227 25.09 6.53 -9.30
N ASN A 228 25.31 7.21 -10.43
CA ASN A 228 26.60 7.78 -10.78
C ASN A 228 26.73 9.30 -10.55
N HIS A 229 25.66 9.97 -10.07
CA HIS A 229 25.66 11.42 -9.85
C HIS A 229 25.76 11.80 -8.36
N GLY A 230 26.19 10.87 -7.49
CA GLY A 230 26.32 11.11 -6.06
C GLY A 230 24.97 11.15 -5.32
N GLU A 231 24.01 10.40 -5.81
CA GLU A 231 22.66 10.31 -5.29
C GLU A 231 22.62 9.87 -3.83
N THR A 232 21.59 10.31 -3.11
CA THR A 232 21.41 10.05 -1.68
C THR A 232 20.76 8.66 -1.42
N ILE A 233 21.15 7.62 -2.15
CA ILE A 233 20.51 6.29 -2.09
C ILE A 233 20.97 5.48 -0.88
N MET A 234 22.22 5.62 -0.49
CA MET A 234 22.87 4.85 0.57
C MET A 234 23.30 5.72 1.75
N GLY A 235 22.80 6.92 1.86
CA GLY A 235 23.11 7.82 2.97
C GLY A 235 22.60 7.25 4.28
N LYS A 236 23.47 6.53 5.00
CA LYS A 236 23.26 6.32 6.43
C LYS A 236 23.44 7.65 7.12
N ASN A 237 22.32 8.33 7.37
CA ASN A 237 22.31 9.34 8.42
C ASN A 237 22.40 8.63 9.78
N SER A 238 22.54 9.38 10.86
CA SER A 238 22.59 8.87 12.23
C SER A 238 21.40 7.98 12.62
N ASP A 239 20.34 7.98 11.81
CA ASP A 239 19.05 7.30 12.04
C ASP A 239 18.81 6.13 11.07
N GLY A 240 19.79 5.79 10.16
CA GLY A 240 19.81 4.56 9.37
C GLY A 240 19.46 4.73 7.92
N GLU A 241 18.38 4.65 7.33
CA GLU A 241 18.09 4.29 5.95
C GLU A 241 17.31 5.39 5.22
N TYR A 242 17.90 6.06 4.24
CA TYR A 242 17.27 7.24 3.64
C TYR A 242 16.15 6.91 2.66
N VAL A 243 16.35 6.01 1.73
CA VAL A 243 15.35 5.72 0.67
C VAL A 243 14.94 4.25 0.58
N TYR A 244 15.36 3.42 1.52
CA TYR A 244 14.99 1.99 1.54
C TYR A 244 13.47 1.77 1.58
N SER A 245 12.75 2.67 2.23
CA SER A 245 11.29 2.63 2.29
C SER A 245 10.65 2.86 0.94
N PHE A 246 11.26 3.67 0.08
CA PHE A 246 10.76 3.85 -1.28
C PHE A 246 10.84 2.55 -2.09
N PHE A 247 11.91 1.78 -1.90
CA PHE A 247 12.01 0.47 -2.54
C PHE A 247 10.91 -0.49 -2.08
N SER A 248 10.48 -0.41 -0.82
CA SER A 248 9.32 -1.20 -0.37
C SER A 248 8.02 -0.74 -1.05
N VAL A 249 7.87 0.54 -1.37
CA VAL A 249 6.71 1.04 -2.15
C VAL A 249 6.76 0.52 -3.59
N LEU A 250 7.95 0.45 -4.21
CA LEU A 250 8.11 -0.19 -5.53
C LEU A 250 7.75 -1.67 -5.49
N GLU A 251 8.20 -2.39 -4.45
CA GLU A 251 7.83 -3.79 -4.24
C GLU A 251 6.32 -3.96 -4.03
N ASP A 252 5.70 -3.08 -3.26
CA ASP A 252 4.25 -3.07 -3.04
C ASP A 252 3.48 -2.79 -4.33
N ALA A 253 4.03 -1.95 -5.21
CA ALA A 253 3.52 -1.71 -6.55
C ALA A 253 3.85 -2.82 -7.55
N GLY A 254 4.59 -3.87 -7.14
CA GLY A 254 4.94 -5.02 -7.97
C GLY A 254 6.12 -4.81 -8.90
N TYR A 255 6.86 -3.71 -8.77
CA TYR A 255 8.05 -3.45 -9.57
C TYR A 255 9.24 -4.30 -9.13
N LYS A 256 10.04 -4.73 -10.10
CA LYS A 256 11.46 -5.03 -9.90
C LYS A 256 12.22 -3.72 -9.97
N TYR A 257 13.33 -3.59 -9.26
CA TYR A 257 14.13 -2.37 -9.34
C TYR A 257 15.62 -2.69 -9.42
N MET A 258 16.38 -1.83 -10.10
CA MET A 258 17.81 -1.97 -10.23
C MET A 258 18.53 -0.62 -10.33
N PRO A 259 19.78 -0.54 -9.85
CA PRO A 259 20.63 0.61 -10.09
C PRO A 259 21.05 0.67 -11.55
N ILE A 260 21.21 1.89 -12.07
CA ILE A 260 21.73 2.13 -13.42
C ILE A 260 22.76 3.28 -13.42
N ASP A 261 23.88 3.04 -14.05
CA ASP A 261 24.89 4.06 -14.37
C ASP A 261 24.71 4.48 -15.83
N LEU A 262 24.02 5.60 -16.05
CA LEU A 262 23.70 6.10 -17.39
C LEU A 262 24.93 6.47 -18.20
N SER A 263 26.08 6.75 -17.57
CA SER A 263 27.33 7.06 -18.26
C SER A 263 27.92 5.85 -19.00
N THR A 264 27.55 4.63 -18.59
CA THR A 264 28.12 3.37 -19.08
C THR A 264 27.09 2.35 -19.53
N GLN A 265 25.82 2.55 -19.21
CA GLN A 265 24.73 1.60 -19.47
C GLN A 265 23.61 2.25 -20.28
N GLU A 266 22.94 1.45 -21.10
CA GLU A 266 21.67 1.82 -21.72
C GLU A 266 20.52 1.51 -20.75
N ILE A 267 19.43 2.30 -20.84
CA ILE A 267 18.21 2.03 -20.06
C ILE A 267 17.56 0.77 -20.67
N PRO A 268 17.28 -0.26 -19.86
CA PRO A 268 16.61 -1.47 -20.33
C PRO A 268 15.24 -1.17 -20.98
N GLU A 269 14.88 -1.88 -22.04
CA GLU A 269 13.59 -1.71 -22.73
C GLU A 269 12.39 -1.99 -21.81
N GLU A 270 12.57 -2.87 -20.81
CA GLU A 270 11.56 -3.22 -19.81
C GLU A 270 11.39 -2.13 -18.73
N CYS A 271 12.31 -1.13 -18.68
CA CYS A 271 12.23 -0.05 -17.71
C CYS A 271 11.05 0.87 -18.04
N ARG A 272 10.15 1.07 -17.09
CA ARG A 272 8.98 1.95 -17.21
C ARG A 272 9.14 3.24 -16.43
N ILE A 273 9.90 3.19 -15.34
CA ILE A 273 10.12 4.35 -14.47
C ILE A 273 11.60 4.49 -14.19
N LEU A 274 12.16 5.64 -14.50
CA LEU A 274 13.49 6.04 -14.08
C LEU A 274 13.38 6.98 -12.88
N ILE A 275 14.30 6.86 -11.92
CA ILE A 275 14.25 7.63 -10.68
C ILE A 275 15.64 8.18 -10.38
N THR A 276 15.72 9.45 -9.99
CA THR A 276 16.95 10.03 -9.42
C THR A 276 16.70 10.65 -8.06
N PHE A 277 17.61 10.43 -7.12
CA PHE A 277 17.48 10.80 -5.71
C PHE A 277 18.52 11.85 -5.31
N ASP A 278 18.19 13.12 -5.42
CA ASP A 278 19.00 14.27 -5.01
C ASP A 278 20.44 14.20 -5.55
N PRO A 279 20.61 14.19 -6.89
CA PRO A 279 21.92 14.09 -7.53
C PRO A 279 22.81 15.27 -7.14
N LYS A 280 24.10 15.02 -6.91
CA LYS A 280 25.09 16.00 -6.48
C LYS A 280 26.01 16.45 -7.60
N SER A 281 26.06 15.71 -8.71
CA SER A 281 26.75 16.09 -9.96
C SER A 281 25.77 16.04 -11.13
N ASP A 282 26.03 16.86 -12.13
CA ASP A 282 25.18 17.01 -13.30
C ASP A 282 25.26 15.81 -14.25
N PHE A 283 24.23 15.66 -15.05
CA PHE A 283 24.14 14.65 -16.11
C PHE A 283 25.01 15.07 -17.30
N LEU A 284 25.57 14.10 -17.99
CA LEU A 284 26.40 14.37 -19.17
C LEU A 284 25.53 14.70 -20.37
N SER A 285 25.88 15.79 -21.09
CA SER A 285 25.30 16.09 -22.38
C SER A 285 26.35 15.86 -23.46
N GLY A 286 25.98 15.30 -24.61
CA GLY A 286 26.87 15.13 -25.75
C GLY A 286 27.42 16.46 -26.33
N LYS A 287 26.92 17.59 -25.85
CA LYS A 287 27.33 18.95 -26.27
C LYS A 287 28.71 19.34 -25.73
N ASP A 288 29.21 18.71 -24.69
CA ASP A 288 30.47 19.08 -24.03
C ASP A 288 31.73 18.53 -24.71
N GLY A 289 31.59 17.69 -25.75
CA GLY A 289 32.69 17.15 -26.53
C GLY A 289 33.64 16.21 -25.78
N VAL A 290 33.31 15.83 -24.55
CA VAL A 290 34.13 15.05 -23.64
C VAL A 290 33.67 13.59 -23.56
N SER A 291 32.39 13.31 -23.80
CA SER A 291 31.81 11.97 -23.70
C SER A 291 31.31 11.49 -25.06
N ALA A 292 31.50 10.20 -25.34
CA ALA A 292 30.95 9.54 -26.53
C ALA A 292 29.43 9.28 -26.42
N GLU A 293 28.85 9.33 -25.20
CA GLU A 293 27.45 9.04 -24.94
C GLU A 293 26.87 10.11 -24.02
N SER A 294 25.74 10.71 -24.45
CA SER A 294 25.00 11.69 -23.69
C SER A 294 23.97 10.99 -22.79
N GLU A 295 24.02 11.22 -21.48
CA GLU A 295 22.99 10.72 -20.55
C GLU A 295 21.65 11.42 -20.79
N ILE A 296 21.68 12.69 -21.17
CA ILE A 296 20.46 13.45 -21.53
C ILE A 296 19.80 12.87 -22.79
N ASP A 297 20.60 12.49 -23.84
CA ASP A 297 20.03 11.87 -25.02
C ASP A 297 19.36 10.52 -24.71
N LYS A 298 19.91 9.76 -23.73
CA LYS A 298 19.26 8.52 -23.21
C LYS A 298 17.96 8.82 -22.48
N LEU A 299 17.92 9.90 -21.69
CA LEU A 299 16.68 10.35 -21.03
C LEU A 299 15.64 10.78 -22.07
N ASP A 300 16.03 11.54 -23.08
CA ASP A 300 15.12 11.98 -24.14
C ASP A 300 14.54 10.77 -24.89
N ALA A 301 15.38 9.81 -25.30
CA ALA A 301 14.92 8.57 -25.94
C ALA A 301 13.98 7.75 -25.02
N PHE A 302 14.30 7.66 -23.73
CA PHE A 302 13.45 6.98 -22.75
C PHE A 302 12.07 7.64 -22.62
N MET A 303 12.00 8.96 -22.67
CA MET A 303 10.75 9.69 -22.62
C MET A 303 9.96 9.63 -23.94
N GLU A 304 10.63 9.51 -25.09
CA GLU A 304 9.99 9.29 -26.40
C GLU A 304 9.22 7.96 -26.43
N ASP A 305 9.69 6.95 -25.69
CA ASP A 305 9.01 5.65 -25.50
C ASP A 305 7.85 5.71 -24.48
N ARG A 306 7.41 6.91 -24.12
CA ARG A 306 6.28 7.13 -23.17
C ARG A 306 6.49 6.56 -21.78
N ASN A 307 7.72 6.53 -21.31
CA ASN A 307 8.08 6.15 -19.96
C ASN A 307 8.00 7.35 -19.00
N SER A 308 8.33 7.13 -17.72
CA SER A 308 8.20 8.15 -16.69
C SER A 308 9.51 8.41 -15.96
N PHE A 309 9.78 9.67 -15.62
CA PHE A 309 10.96 10.06 -14.88
C PHE A 309 10.58 10.77 -13.56
N MET A 310 11.05 10.26 -12.44
CA MET A 310 10.83 10.82 -11.11
C MET A 310 12.13 11.43 -10.57
N VAL A 311 12.08 12.71 -10.24
CA VAL A 311 13.22 13.48 -9.75
C VAL A 311 12.92 13.98 -8.35
N PHE A 312 13.74 13.58 -7.38
CA PHE A 312 13.70 14.11 -6.02
C PHE A 312 14.91 14.99 -5.81
N ILE A 313 14.72 16.19 -5.31
CA ILE A 313 15.78 17.14 -4.99
C ILE A 313 15.69 17.58 -3.53
N SER A 314 16.68 18.35 -3.07
CA SER A 314 16.68 19.03 -1.77
C SER A 314 17.01 20.51 -1.95
N PRO A 315 16.78 21.38 -0.94
CA PRO A 315 17.25 22.75 -0.98
C PRO A 315 18.77 22.89 -1.08
N ASP A 316 19.50 21.80 -0.80
CA ASP A 316 20.97 21.75 -0.86
C ASP A 316 21.48 21.14 -2.18
N THR A 317 20.59 20.88 -3.16
CA THR A 317 20.95 20.46 -4.52
C THR A 317 21.73 21.58 -5.22
N GLY A 318 22.93 21.22 -5.72
CA GLY A 318 23.81 22.14 -6.44
C GLY A 318 23.25 22.58 -7.80
N GLU A 319 24.08 23.27 -8.58
CA GLU A 319 23.75 23.57 -9.97
C GLU A 319 23.90 22.32 -10.83
N LEU A 320 22.85 21.99 -11.58
CA LEU A 320 22.76 20.83 -12.49
C LEU A 320 22.28 21.31 -13.87
N PRO A 321 23.09 22.08 -14.61
CA PRO A 321 22.65 22.79 -15.82
C PRO A 321 22.00 21.89 -16.87
N GLN A 322 22.49 20.66 -17.06
CA GLN A 322 21.96 19.75 -18.08
C GLN A 322 20.63 19.14 -17.63
N LEU A 323 20.53 18.68 -16.37
CA LEU A 323 19.27 18.21 -15.80
C LEU A 323 18.24 19.35 -15.70
N GLU A 324 18.69 20.58 -15.37
CA GLU A 324 17.81 21.75 -15.30
C GLU A 324 17.31 22.16 -16.70
N GLU A 325 18.13 22.05 -17.77
CA GLU A 325 17.72 22.26 -19.16
C GLU A 325 16.64 21.23 -19.54
N PHE A 326 16.89 19.93 -19.29
CA PHE A 326 15.93 18.86 -19.53
C PHE A 326 14.60 19.09 -18.80
N LEU A 327 14.64 19.36 -17.50
CA LEU A 327 13.44 19.66 -16.70
C LEU A 327 12.72 20.92 -17.22
N GLY A 328 13.49 21.91 -17.69
CA GLY A 328 12.97 23.14 -18.29
C GLY A 328 12.18 22.90 -19.58
N ASP A 329 12.58 21.94 -20.41
CA ASP A 329 11.87 21.52 -21.61
C ASP A 329 10.55 20.80 -21.26
N TRP A 330 10.52 20.15 -20.09
CA TRP A 330 9.30 19.58 -19.50
C TRP A 330 8.49 20.59 -18.68
N GLY A 331 8.87 21.86 -18.66
CA GLY A 331 8.15 22.95 -17.99
C GLY A 331 8.38 23.04 -16.48
N LEU A 332 9.33 22.29 -15.94
CA LEU A 332 9.66 22.22 -14.53
C LEU A 332 10.93 23.02 -14.21
N SER A 333 11.00 23.66 -13.06
CA SER A 333 12.20 24.35 -12.60
C SER A 333 12.37 24.26 -11.09
N MET A 334 13.58 23.97 -10.63
CA MET A 334 13.94 23.92 -9.22
C MET A 334 14.39 25.29 -8.68
N ARG A 335 14.56 26.29 -9.53
CA ARG A 335 14.97 27.65 -9.16
C ARG A 335 14.37 28.71 -10.06
N GLN A 336 14.27 29.93 -9.58
CA GLN A 336 13.99 31.09 -10.42
C GLN A 336 15.25 31.48 -11.19
N GLN A 337 15.09 32.10 -12.35
CA GLN A 337 16.20 32.44 -13.22
C GLN A 337 17.27 33.28 -12.51
N GLY A 338 18.48 32.72 -12.40
CA GLY A 338 19.63 33.39 -11.78
C GLY A 338 19.62 33.42 -10.26
N GLU A 339 18.79 32.59 -9.62
CA GLU A 339 18.66 32.52 -8.16
C GLU A 339 19.01 31.11 -7.63
N ASP A 340 19.30 31.03 -6.34
CA ASP A 340 19.52 29.76 -5.64
C ASP A 340 18.23 28.98 -5.45
N VAL A 341 18.34 27.69 -5.07
CA VAL A 341 17.20 26.89 -4.60
C VAL A 341 16.75 27.42 -3.22
N TYR A 342 15.49 27.79 -3.10
CA TYR A 342 14.96 28.32 -1.85
C TYR A 342 14.31 27.23 -1.02
N ARG A 343 14.64 27.22 0.28
CA ARG A 343 14.03 26.32 1.26
C ARG A 343 12.69 26.86 1.73
N VAL A 344 11.65 26.05 1.66
CA VAL A 344 10.32 26.39 2.18
C VAL A 344 10.23 26.05 3.66
N ARG A 345 9.75 27.00 4.46
CA ARG A 345 9.43 26.83 5.87
C ARG A 345 8.02 27.33 6.13
N ASP A 346 7.27 26.58 6.95
CA ASP A 346 5.94 27.00 7.40
C ASP A 346 5.87 26.94 8.91
N SER A 347 5.62 28.07 9.56
CA SER A 347 5.59 28.15 11.02
C SER A 347 4.23 27.79 11.62
N VAL A 348 3.19 27.67 10.79
CA VAL A 348 1.81 27.39 11.19
C VAL A 348 1.41 25.99 10.76
N ASN A 349 1.53 25.66 9.46
CA ASN A 349 1.22 24.36 8.91
C ASN A 349 2.48 23.48 8.88
N CYS A 350 2.96 23.08 10.03
CA CYS A 350 4.12 22.23 10.18
C CYS A 350 3.86 21.08 11.15
N LEU A 351 4.61 20.00 10.98
CA LEU A 351 4.52 18.84 11.85
C LEU A 351 5.28 19.11 13.16
N LEU A 352 4.63 18.87 14.29
CA LEU A 352 5.20 18.98 15.65
C LEU A 352 5.82 20.36 15.97
N GLY A 353 5.40 21.42 15.28
CA GLY A 353 5.95 22.78 15.46
C GLY A 353 7.31 23.01 14.79
N GLU A 354 7.80 22.07 14.00
CA GLU A 354 9.05 22.18 13.25
C GLU A 354 8.78 22.79 11.87
N SER A 355 9.12 24.06 11.67
CA SER A 355 8.79 24.82 10.45
C SER A 355 9.39 24.25 9.16
N GLY A 356 10.42 23.40 9.23
CA GLY A 356 11.00 22.68 8.10
C GLY A 356 10.26 21.41 7.71
N LYS A 357 9.30 20.94 8.52
CA LYS A 357 8.43 19.78 8.24
C LYS A 357 7.08 20.29 7.77
N VAL A 358 7.01 20.70 6.51
CA VAL A 358 5.83 21.37 5.94
C VAL A 358 4.72 20.36 5.72
N VAL A 359 3.54 20.60 6.29
CA VAL A 359 2.31 19.87 5.95
C VAL A 359 1.72 20.53 4.73
N SER A 360 1.73 19.81 3.61
CA SER A 360 1.31 20.34 2.33
C SER A 360 -0.21 20.40 2.15
N THR A 361 -0.62 21.14 1.14
CA THR A 361 -2.00 21.20 0.65
C THR A 361 -2.06 20.47 -0.69
N TYR A 362 -3.06 19.62 -0.88
CA TYR A 362 -3.38 19.02 -2.17
C TYR A 362 -3.81 20.12 -3.15
N ALA A 363 -3.15 20.19 -4.30
CA ALA A 363 -3.52 21.17 -5.31
C ALA A 363 -4.88 20.80 -5.94
N SER A 364 -5.71 21.81 -6.20
CA SER A 364 -7.02 21.57 -6.81
C SER A 364 -6.91 21.59 -8.33
N ASN A 365 -6.69 20.43 -8.95
CA ASN A 365 -6.63 20.24 -10.39
C ASN A 365 -7.00 18.80 -10.78
N ILE A 366 -7.23 18.57 -12.08
CA ILE A 366 -7.69 17.27 -12.60
C ILE A 366 -6.68 16.14 -12.37
N LEU A 367 -5.38 16.43 -12.51
CA LEU A 367 -4.34 15.41 -12.32
C LEU A 367 -4.22 15.01 -10.85
N MET A 368 -4.26 15.98 -9.94
CA MET A 368 -4.26 15.69 -8.49
C MET A 368 -5.49 14.88 -8.11
N ASN A 369 -6.66 15.23 -8.64
CA ASN A 369 -7.90 14.48 -8.37
C ASN A 369 -7.77 13.03 -8.84
N ALA A 370 -7.25 12.79 -10.06
CA ALA A 370 -7.04 11.44 -10.59
C ALA A 370 -6.01 10.64 -9.76
N TRP A 371 -4.86 11.26 -9.43
CA TRP A 371 -3.79 10.56 -8.70
C TRP A 371 -4.07 10.37 -7.20
N SER A 372 -5.00 11.12 -6.64
CA SER A 372 -5.29 11.12 -5.20
C SER A 372 -6.75 10.85 -4.90
N GLU A 373 -7.51 10.29 -5.82
CA GLU A 373 -8.94 10.03 -5.64
C GLU A 373 -9.21 9.27 -4.33
N ASN A 374 -8.46 8.20 -4.10
CA ASN A 374 -8.56 7.38 -2.88
C ASN A 374 -8.20 8.13 -1.60
N LEU A 375 -7.30 9.13 -1.67
CA LEU A 375 -6.92 9.95 -0.53
C LEU A 375 -7.93 11.06 -0.27
N LEU A 376 -8.44 11.67 -1.36
CA LEU A 376 -9.37 12.80 -1.29
C LEU A 376 -10.79 12.36 -0.92
N ASN A 377 -11.18 11.12 -1.25
CA ASN A 377 -12.49 10.55 -0.91
C ASN A 377 -12.60 10.11 0.56
N ARG A 378 -11.50 10.08 1.31
CA ARG A 378 -11.54 9.80 2.75
C ARG A 378 -12.26 10.93 3.50
N SER A 379 -12.92 10.61 4.60
CA SER A 379 -13.61 11.60 5.46
C SER A 379 -12.69 12.74 5.91
N THR A 380 -11.41 12.47 6.05
CA THR A 380 -10.33 13.43 6.28
C THR A 380 -9.13 12.98 5.46
N PRO A 381 -8.75 13.70 4.40
CA PRO A 381 -7.55 13.38 3.62
C PRO A 381 -6.31 13.33 4.52
N PRO A 382 -5.45 12.33 4.38
CA PRO A 382 -4.25 12.20 5.20
C PRO A 382 -3.29 13.37 4.95
N LYS A 383 -2.52 13.72 5.95
CA LYS A 383 -1.49 14.74 5.80
C LYS A 383 -0.34 14.20 4.96
N VAL A 384 0.11 14.97 3.97
CA VAL A 384 1.31 14.71 3.20
C VAL A 384 2.40 15.67 3.65
N VAL A 385 3.55 15.15 4.03
CA VAL A 385 4.62 15.90 4.67
C VAL A 385 5.81 16.06 3.74
N PHE A 386 6.30 17.29 3.61
CA PHE A 386 7.53 17.65 2.94
C PHE A 386 8.52 18.18 3.96
N GLU A 387 9.44 17.36 4.40
CA GLU A 387 10.53 17.81 5.27
C GLU A 387 11.65 18.38 4.39
N ASN A 388 12.24 19.48 4.79
CA ASN A 388 13.36 20.10 4.10
C ASN A 388 13.08 20.37 2.62
N ALA A 389 11.96 21.00 2.31
CA ALA A 389 11.48 21.18 0.94
C ALA A 389 12.11 22.39 0.24
N ALA A 390 12.40 22.23 -1.05
CA ALA A 390 12.67 23.30 -2.00
C ALA A 390 11.36 23.85 -2.59
N SER A 391 11.33 25.15 -2.92
CA SER A 391 10.25 25.72 -3.73
C SER A 391 10.49 25.42 -5.20
N LEU A 392 9.43 24.99 -5.90
CA LEU A 392 9.45 24.66 -7.32
C LEU A 392 8.68 25.68 -8.14
N TYR A 393 9.06 25.83 -9.41
CA TYR A 393 8.53 26.85 -10.30
C TYR A 393 8.19 26.24 -11.67
N PHE A 394 7.29 26.92 -12.40
CA PHE A 394 7.16 26.68 -13.82
C PHE A 394 8.41 27.18 -14.53
N SER A 395 8.90 26.41 -15.52
CA SER A 395 10.00 26.86 -16.38
C SER A 395 9.63 28.19 -17.05
N PRO A 396 10.58 29.12 -17.24
CA PRO A 396 10.32 30.41 -17.90
C PRO A 396 9.73 30.31 -19.31
N SER A 397 9.89 29.17 -19.98
CA SER A 397 9.29 28.89 -21.30
C SER A 397 7.81 28.52 -21.23
N TYR A 398 7.27 28.25 -20.03
CA TYR A 398 5.88 27.88 -19.80
C TYR A 398 5.10 29.03 -19.15
N SER A 399 3.99 29.39 -19.74
CA SER A 399 3.10 30.41 -19.19
C SER A 399 2.14 29.80 -18.19
N ARG A 400 1.97 30.48 -17.07
CA ARG A 400 0.95 30.14 -16.07
C ARG A 400 -0.43 30.46 -16.66
N THR A 401 -1.25 29.44 -16.86
CA THR A 401 -2.55 29.52 -17.52
C THR A 401 -3.64 29.00 -16.61
N GLU A 402 -4.72 29.79 -16.44
CA GLU A 402 -5.93 29.32 -15.73
C GLU A 402 -6.80 28.52 -16.69
N VAL A 403 -7.24 27.35 -16.24
CA VAL A 403 -8.14 26.44 -16.96
C VAL A 403 -9.41 26.28 -16.15
N GLU A 404 -10.54 26.19 -16.83
CA GLU A 404 -11.83 25.89 -16.24
C GLU A 404 -12.35 24.58 -16.82
N ASN A 405 -12.44 23.55 -15.98
CA ASN A 405 -13.13 22.33 -16.32
C ASN A 405 -14.62 22.51 -15.97
N THR A 406 -15.45 22.72 -17.00
CA THR A 406 -16.88 23.00 -16.83
C THR A 406 -17.67 21.79 -16.37
N ASP A 407 -17.21 20.57 -16.66
CA ASP A 407 -17.90 19.33 -16.29
C ASP A 407 -17.76 19.04 -14.79
N GLU A 408 -16.61 19.40 -14.21
CA GLU A 408 -16.34 19.26 -12.77
C GLU A 408 -16.55 20.57 -11.99
N GLY A 409 -16.76 21.69 -12.67
CA GLY A 409 -16.85 23.02 -12.06
C GLY A 409 -15.53 23.49 -11.42
N LEU A 410 -14.41 22.94 -11.86
CA LEU A 410 -13.11 23.14 -11.28
C LEU A 410 -12.32 24.22 -12.04
N ARG A 411 -11.73 25.17 -11.31
CA ARG A 411 -10.76 26.15 -11.84
C ARG A 411 -9.38 25.89 -11.25
N TYR A 412 -8.38 25.76 -12.11
CA TYR A 412 -7.01 25.49 -11.68
C TYR A 412 -5.97 26.12 -12.60
N THR A 413 -4.75 26.18 -12.13
CA THR A 413 -3.62 26.76 -12.87
C THR A 413 -2.71 25.65 -13.37
N ILE A 414 -2.34 25.72 -14.65
CA ILE A 414 -1.33 24.86 -15.29
C ILE A 414 -0.18 25.68 -15.85
N GLY A 415 0.96 25.04 -16.07
CA GLY A 415 2.01 25.53 -16.95
C GLY A 415 1.71 25.05 -18.38
N TYR A 416 1.71 25.97 -19.33
CA TYR A 416 1.47 25.68 -20.74
C TYR A 416 2.47 26.41 -21.64
N ASN A 417 2.97 25.70 -22.66
CA ASN A 417 3.82 26.24 -23.69
C ASN A 417 3.27 25.91 -25.08
N PRO A 418 2.91 26.90 -25.93
CA PRO A 418 2.41 26.64 -27.27
C PRO A 418 3.40 25.91 -28.22
N ALA A 419 4.71 25.91 -27.90
CA ALA A 419 5.70 25.15 -28.64
C ALA A 419 5.65 23.64 -28.36
N PHE A 420 5.09 23.27 -27.20
CA PHE A 420 4.87 21.88 -26.76
C PHE A 420 3.41 21.73 -26.33
N PRO A 421 2.45 21.76 -27.29
CA PRO A 421 1.02 21.81 -26.98
C PRO A 421 0.54 20.57 -26.22
N ASP A 422 1.22 19.44 -26.38
CA ASP A 422 0.88 18.16 -25.79
C ASP A 422 1.42 18.01 -24.36
N ARG A 423 2.20 18.99 -23.86
CA ARG A 423 2.75 19.02 -22.50
C ARG A 423 2.01 20.01 -21.62
N GLN A 424 1.59 19.55 -20.46
CA GLN A 424 0.97 20.37 -19.43
C GLN A 424 1.63 20.11 -18.07
N VAL A 425 1.84 21.17 -17.31
CA VAL A 425 2.49 21.07 -15.99
C VAL A 425 1.49 21.37 -14.88
N PHE A 426 1.37 20.46 -13.94
CA PHE A 426 0.44 20.53 -12.82
C PHE A 426 1.18 20.64 -11.49
N PRO A 427 0.87 21.62 -10.64
CA PRO A 427 1.20 21.55 -9.22
C PRO A 427 0.46 20.37 -8.58
N MET A 428 1.16 19.53 -7.82
CA MET A 428 0.53 18.43 -7.09
C MET A 428 0.36 18.80 -5.62
N PHE A 429 1.41 19.21 -4.98
CA PHE A 429 1.37 19.68 -3.59
C PHE A 429 1.92 21.08 -3.49
N THR A 430 1.25 21.87 -2.68
CA THR A 430 1.63 23.28 -2.41
C THR A 430 1.77 23.53 -0.92
N SER A 431 2.48 24.61 -0.56
CA SER A 431 2.51 25.11 0.81
C SER A 431 1.19 25.78 1.20
N SER A 432 1.03 26.10 2.47
CA SER A 432 0.00 27.03 2.92
C SER A 432 0.37 28.49 2.62
N ASP A 433 -0.57 29.40 2.86
CA ASP A 433 -0.37 30.85 2.76
C ASP A 433 0.48 31.43 3.90
N SER A 434 0.82 30.65 4.91
CA SER A 434 1.71 31.02 6.01
C SER A 434 3.18 30.65 5.79
N ALA A 435 3.50 29.99 4.67
CA ALA A 435 4.85 29.57 4.35
C ALA A 435 5.72 30.73 3.83
N ALA A 436 7.02 30.58 4.01
CA ALA A 436 8.01 31.49 3.45
C ALA A 436 9.17 30.71 2.82
N ALA A 437 9.75 31.26 1.76
CA ALA A 437 10.94 30.75 1.09
C ALA A 437 12.20 31.41 1.64
N TRP A 438 13.25 30.64 1.90
CA TRP A 438 14.46 31.07 2.59
C TRP A 438 15.71 30.70 1.80
N ALA A 439 16.66 31.65 1.73
CA ALA A 439 18.04 31.41 1.32
C ALA A 439 18.92 31.48 2.58
N GLY A 440 19.39 30.36 3.09
CA GLY A 440 20.02 30.28 4.40
C GLY A 440 19.08 30.78 5.51
N ASP A 441 19.48 31.85 6.21
CA ASP A 441 18.70 32.48 7.27
C ASP A 441 17.89 33.71 6.81
N ARG A 442 17.94 34.04 5.51
CA ARG A 442 17.24 35.17 4.94
C ARG A 442 15.94 34.73 4.28
N GLU A 443 14.83 35.33 4.70
CA GLU A 443 13.55 35.21 4.01
C GLU A 443 13.60 35.96 2.68
N MET A 444 13.24 35.28 1.60
CA MET A 444 13.28 35.78 0.24
C MET A 444 11.89 36.11 -0.30
N ALA A 445 10.90 35.28 0.02
CA ALA A 445 9.52 35.44 -0.41
C ALA A 445 8.56 34.83 0.60
N SER A 446 7.33 35.34 0.64
CA SER A 446 6.22 34.79 1.45
C SER A 446 5.13 34.28 0.54
N ALA A 447 4.54 33.14 0.89
CA ALA A 447 3.39 32.56 0.19
C ALA A 447 2.14 33.44 0.37
N THR A 448 1.20 33.29 -0.55
CA THR A 448 -0.15 33.87 -0.45
C THR A 448 -1.18 32.80 -0.83
N LYS A 449 -2.46 33.05 -0.54
CA LYS A 449 -3.54 32.13 -0.94
C LYS A 449 -3.63 31.89 -2.43
N THR A 450 -3.25 32.89 -3.24
CA THR A 450 -3.28 32.82 -4.71
C THR A 450 -1.95 32.45 -5.34
N ASP A 451 -0.88 32.42 -4.54
CA ASP A 451 0.48 32.13 -4.98
C ASP A 451 1.24 31.37 -3.88
N PRO A 452 0.86 30.12 -3.57
CA PRO A 452 1.60 29.26 -2.66
C PRO A 452 2.88 28.75 -3.34
N PHE A 453 3.84 28.26 -2.57
CA PHE A 453 5.01 27.57 -3.12
C PHE A 453 4.63 26.16 -3.57
N ASN A 454 5.04 25.77 -4.77
CA ASN A 454 4.91 24.38 -5.20
C ASN A 454 5.99 23.53 -4.53
N LEU A 455 5.59 22.40 -3.98
CA LEU A 455 6.46 21.43 -3.30
C LEU A 455 6.67 20.17 -4.14
N MET A 456 5.71 19.85 -4.99
CA MET A 456 5.79 18.80 -6.00
C MET A 456 5.00 19.23 -7.22
N MET A 457 5.57 18.96 -8.40
CA MET A 457 4.94 19.24 -9.69
C MET A 457 5.11 18.05 -10.61
N VAL A 458 4.16 17.88 -11.51
CA VAL A 458 4.18 16.83 -12.55
C VAL A 458 3.94 17.47 -13.91
N SER A 459 4.80 17.16 -14.86
CA SER A 459 4.61 17.43 -16.28
C SER A 459 4.05 16.18 -16.95
N VAL A 460 3.01 16.34 -17.73
CA VAL A 460 2.35 15.27 -18.48
C VAL A 460 2.44 15.58 -19.95
N GLU A 461 2.89 14.65 -20.76
CA GLU A 461 2.82 14.71 -22.21
C GLU A 461 1.81 13.70 -22.71
N THR A 462 0.78 14.19 -23.41
CA THR A 462 -0.27 13.39 -24.04
C THR A 462 -0.20 13.54 -25.56
N ASN A 463 -0.64 12.54 -26.31
CA ASN A 463 -0.64 12.60 -27.77
C ASN A 463 -2.05 12.79 -28.30
N PHE A 464 -2.50 14.04 -28.44
CA PHE A 464 -3.84 14.39 -28.89
C PHE A 464 -4.22 13.86 -30.29
N GLU A 465 -3.25 13.46 -31.13
CA GLU A 465 -3.57 12.89 -32.44
C GLU A 465 -4.17 11.48 -32.34
N GLN A 466 -3.81 10.71 -31.31
CA GLN A 466 -4.36 9.37 -31.08
C GLN A 466 -5.77 9.42 -30.45
N GLU A 467 -6.07 10.36 -29.58
CA GLU A 467 -7.43 10.58 -29.07
C GLU A 467 -8.47 10.71 -30.19
N LYS A 468 -8.05 11.31 -31.32
CA LYS A 468 -8.90 11.46 -32.51
C LYS A 468 -9.29 10.14 -33.17
N TYR A 469 -8.54 9.07 -32.93
CA TYR A 469 -8.75 7.74 -33.51
C TYR A 469 -9.24 6.69 -32.50
N GLY A 470 -9.55 7.08 -31.26
CA GLY A 470 -10.14 6.21 -30.25
C GLY A 470 -9.20 5.17 -29.62
N THR A 471 -7.90 5.38 -29.72
CA THR A 471 -6.91 4.62 -28.92
C THR A 471 -6.54 5.44 -27.69
N MET A 472 -6.61 4.85 -26.50
CA MET A 472 -6.10 5.51 -25.29
C MET A 472 -4.63 5.85 -25.48
N ASP A 473 -4.28 7.11 -25.24
CA ASP A 473 -2.91 7.57 -25.34
C ASP A 473 -2.19 7.26 -24.03
N ASP A 474 -1.02 6.67 -24.17
CA ASP A 474 -0.13 6.41 -23.05
C ASP A 474 0.63 7.67 -22.67
N PRO A 475 0.28 8.39 -21.59
CA PRO A 475 0.96 9.61 -21.22
C PRO A 475 2.38 9.33 -20.70
N ALA A 476 3.32 10.24 -21.01
CA ALA A 476 4.63 10.29 -20.36
C ALA A 476 4.58 11.28 -19.19
N PHE A 477 5.25 10.95 -18.07
CA PHE A 477 5.26 11.80 -16.89
C PHE A 477 6.67 12.17 -16.46
N VAL A 478 6.89 13.43 -16.14
CA VAL A 478 8.06 13.88 -15.39
C VAL A 478 7.60 14.47 -14.06
N MET A 479 7.92 13.80 -12.96
CA MET A 479 7.61 14.26 -11.61
C MET A 479 8.83 14.89 -10.97
N LEU A 480 8.70 16.12 -10.47
CA LEU A 480 9.71 16.81 -9.69
C LEU A 480 9.21 17.05 -8.26
N SER A 481 9.89 16.44 -7.29
CA SER A 481 9.68 16.66 -5.87
C SER A 481 10.76 17.58 -5.30
N GLY A 482 10.35 18.65 -4.63
CA GLY A 482 11.27 19.57 -3.94
C GLY A 482 11.87 19.00 -2.66
N SER A 483 11.55 17.76 -2.29
CA SER A 483 12.05 17.15 -1.07
C SER A 483 12.41 15.68 -1.30
N ILE A 484 13.69 15.34 -1.08
CA ILE A 484 14.11 13.95 -0.97
C ILE A 484 13.58 13.31 0.33
N ASP A 485 13.41 14.10 1.38
CA ASP A 485 12.87 13.64 2.66
C ASP A 485 11.39 13.22 2.57
N PHE A 486 10.71 13.53 1.44
CA PHE A 486 9.37 13.04 1.13
C PHE A 486 9.29 11.50 1.17
N VAL A 487 10.36 10.81 0.76
CA VAL A 487 10.47 9.34 0.74
C VAL A 487 11.19 8.77 1.97
N LYS A 488 11.36 9.57 3.03
CA LYS A 488 12.00 9.13 4.27
C LYS A 488 11.16 8.11 5.01
N ASN A 489 11.82 7.18 5.70
CA ASN A 489 11.19 6.13 6.49
C ASN A 489 10.04 6.62 7.36
N ASP A 490 10.24 7.72 8.07
CA ASP A 490 9.24 8.28 8.99
C ASP A 490 7.90 8.58 8.33
N TYR A 491 7.89 8.88 7.02
CA TYR A 491 6.67 9.24 6.26
C TYR A 491 6.14 8.09 5.39
N ILE A 492 7.02 7.19 4.96
CA ILE A 492 6.64 6.07 4.08
C ILE A 492 6.13 4.87 4.89
N THR A 493 6.80 4.52 5.98
CA THR A 493 6.40 3.37 6.80
C THR A 493 5.29 3.70 7.79
N SER A 494 5.03 4.99 8.02
CA SER A 494 3.97 5.46 8.91
C SER A 494 2.72 5.78 8.10
N ASN A 495 1.74 4.89 8.10
CA ASN A 495 0.46 5.07 7.42
C ASN A 495 -0.43 6.20 8.01
N VAL A 496 0.11 6.99 8.95
CA VAL A 496 -0.50 8.25 9.41
C VAL A 496 -0.41 9.33 8.34
N TYR A 497 0.58 9.21 7.42
CA TYR A 497 0.81 10.17 6.35
C TYR A 497 0.41 9.59 4.99
N GLY A 498 -0.06 10.44 4.10
CA GLY A 498 -0.44 10.07 2.74
C GLY A 498 0.74 9.95 1.75
N ASN A 499 2.00 10.06 2.22
CA ASN A 499 3.17 10.03 1.34
C ASN A 499 3.29 8.71 0.58
N SER A 500 3.16 7.59 1.27
CA SER A 500 3.24 6.24 0.68
C SER A 500 2.09 5.97 -0.29
N ASP A 501 0.87 6.34 0.09
CA ASP A 501 -0.31 6.11 -0.73
C ASP A 501 -0.29 6.97 -2.01
N PHE A 502 0.18 8.23 -1.90
CA PHE A 502 0.38 9.06 -3.08
C PHE A 502 1.44 8.47 -4.02
N LEU A 503 2.55 7.95 -3.49
CA LEU A 503 3.58 7.32 -4.32
C LEU A 503 3.05 6.05 -5.01
N LEU A 504 2.24 5.24 -4.34
CA LEU A 504 1.60 4.09 -4.98
C LEU A 504 0.71 4.51 -6.14
N SER A 505 -0.12 5.53 -5.95
CA SER A 505 -0.94 6.09 -7.03
C SER A 505 -0.08 6.68 -8.15
N ALA A 506 1.01 7.37 -7.83
CA ALA A 506 1.94 7.90 -8.81
C ALA A 506 2.60 6.78 -9.64
N LEU A 507 2.99 5.67 -8.98
CA LEU A 507 3.57 4.49 -9.64
C LEU A 507 2.54 3.79 -10.53
N GLN A 508 1.29 3.69 -10.11
CA GLN A 508 0.20 3.16 -10.94
C GLN A 508 0.04 3.99 -12.21
N MET A 509 -0.16 5.29 -12.06
CA MET A 509 -0.40 6.18 -13.20
C MET A 509 0.82 6.29 -14.13
N SER A 510 2.04 6.31 -13.56
CA SER A 510 3.29 6.43 -14.34
C SER A 510 3.69 5.12 -15.01
N GLY A 511 3.42 3.99 -14.39
CA GLY A 511 3.81 2.66 -14.89
C GLY A 511 2.68 1.94 -15.59
N ARG A 512 1.45 2.43 -15.52
CA ARG A 512 0.24 1.82 -16.10
C ARG A 512 0.02 0.40 -15.62
N GLU A 513 0.30 0.15 -14.37
CA GLU A 513 0.23 -1.17 -13.78
C GLU A 513 -0.72 -1.18 -12.59
N PRO A 514 -1.56 -2.21 -12.42
CA PRO A 514 -2.44 -2.27 -11.26
C PRO A 514 -1.61 -2.38 -9.99
N VAL A 515 -1.88 -1.51 -9.05
CA VAL A 515 -1.30 -1.52 -7.72
C VAL A 515 -2.42 -1.53 -6.68
N PRO A 516 -2.20 -2.03 -5.45
CA PRO A 516 -3.23 -2.13 -4.43
C PRO A 516 -3.55 -0.76 -3.81
N VAL A 517 -3.97 0.19 -4.64
CA VAL A 517 -4.41 1.53 -4.20
C VAL A 517 -5.78 1.42 -3.56
N GLY A 518 -6.02 2.20 -2.50
CA GLY A 518 -7.32 2.22 -1.82
C GLY A 518 -7.51 1.16 -0.74
N LEU A 519 -6.56 0.25 -0.56
CA LEU A 519 -6.56 -0.65 0.58
C LEU A 519 -5.96 0.05 1.80
N ASP A 520 -6.83 0.48 2.70
CA ASP A 520 -6.43 1.12 3.96
C ASP A 520 -6.00 0.07 4.99
N PHE A 521 -5.03 0.43 5.82
CA PHE A 521 -4.71 -0.40 6.97
C PHE A 521 -5.79 -0.26 8.05
N LYS A 522 -5.97 -1.32 8.83
CA LYS A 522 -6.94 -1.37 9.93
C LYS A 522 -6.24 -1.01 11.23
N GLU A 523 -6.59 0.14 11.81
CA GLU A 523 -6.00 0.58 13.08
C GLU A 523 -6.37 -0.37 14.21
N PHE A 524 -5.42 -0.73 15.04
CA PHE A 524 -5.72 -1.39 16.30
C PHE A 524 -6.40 -0.39 17.22
N ALA A 525 -7.69 -0.62 17.50
CA ALA A 525 -8.44 0.24 18.37
C ALA A 525 -7.73 0.32 19.74
N ASN A 526 -7.29 1.50 20.07
CA ASN A 526 -6.80 1.78 21.42
C ASN A 526 -8.02 1.76 22.33
N PHE A 527 -8.27 0.63 23.00
CA PHE A 527 -9.35 0.48 23.99
C PHE A 527 -9.02 1.21 25.30
N GLU A 528 -8.26 2.27 25.26
CA GLU A 528 -8.33 3.25 26.33
C GLU A 528 -9.76 3.79 26.29
N ILE A 529 -10.59 3.25 27.17
CA ILE A 529 -11.92 3.77 27.42
C ILE A 529 -11.73 5.26 27.67
N GLU A 530 -12.16 6.09 26.71
CA GLU A 530 -12.24 7.53 26.93
C GLU A 530 -12.85 7.71 28.30
N SER A 531 -12.22 8.52 29.13
CA SER A 531 -12.58 8.66 30.52
C SER A 531 -14.09 8.95 30.64
N ILE A 532 -14.88 7.87 30.89
CA ILE A 532 -16.30 8.03 31.16
C ILE A 532 -16.46 8.90 32.39
N THR A 533 -17.35 9.85 32.30
CA THR A 533 -17.68 10.71 33.43
C THR A 533 -18.24 9.84 34.58
N ASN A 534 -18.04 10.26 35.81
CA ASN A 534 -18.60 9.56 36.97
C ASN A 534 -20.12 9.35 36.86
N GLU A 535 -20.80 10.21 36.13
CA GLU A 535 -22.25 10.13 35.90
C GLU A 535 -22.58 9.01 34.92
N GLU A 536 -21.87 8.86 33.83
CA GLU A 536 -21.98 7.77 32.86
C GLU A 536 -21.60 6.41 33.48
N ALA A 537 -20.48 6.36 34.21
CA ALA A 537 -20.06 5.16 34.96
C ALA A 537 -21.15 4.69 35.93
N THR A 538 -21.80 5.63 36.62
CA THR A 538 -22.91 5.32 37.54
C THR A 538 -24.12 4.79 36.79
N GLN A 539 -24.49 5.38 35.63
CA GLN A 539 -25.61 4.92 34.82
C GLN A 539 -25.36 3.50 34.28
N TYR A 540 -24.19 3.23 33.71
CA TYR A 540 -23.84 1.89 33.20
C TYR A 540 -23.81 0.84 34.33
N THR A 541 -23.23 1.19 35.48
CA THR A 541 -23.22 0.29 36.65
C THR A 541 -24.64 -0.02 37.11
N LEU A 542 -25.51 0.97 37.16
CA LEU A 542 -26.91 0.82 37.58
C LEU A 542 -27.68 -0.06 36.57
N VAL A 543 -27.51 0.14 35.28
CA VAL A 543 -28.14 -0.67 34.23
C VAL A 543 -27.64 -2.13 34.31
N LEU A 544 -26.33 -2.34 34.32
CA LEU A 544 -25.71 -3.68 34.32
C LEU A 544 -26.01 -4.46 35.63
N THR A 545 -26.24 -3.78 36.74
CA THR A 545 -26.53 -4.43 38.03
C THR A 545 -28.02 -4.68 38.22
N ILE A 546 -28.88 -3.74 37.88
CA ILE A 546 -30.31 -3.81 38.19
C ILE A 546 -31.10 -4.60 37.14
N VAL A 547 -30.78 -4.42 35.85
CA VAL A 547 -31.55 -5.06 34.75
C VAL A 547 -31.52 -6.60 34.83
N PRO A 548 -30.38 -7.28 35.02
CA PRO A 548 -30.34 -8.73 35.14
C PRO A 548 -31.11 -9.25 36.36
N VAL A 549 -31.06 -8.52 37.47
CA VAL A 549 -31.81 -8.87 38.71
C VAL A 549 -33.32 -8.75 38.49
N LEU A 550 -33.76 -7.66 37.82
CA LEU A 550 -35.18 -7.48 37.48
C LEU A 550 -35.70 -8.56 36.52
N ILE A 551 -34.91 -8.88 35.48
CA ILE A 551 -35.28 -9.97 34.55
C ILE A 551 -35.42 -11.30 35.29
N SER A 552 -34.48 -11.61 36.18
CA SER A 552 -34.50 -12.85 36.98
C SER A 552 -35.69 -12.88 37.93
N LEU A 553 -36.04 -11.76 38.57
CA LEU A 553 -37.21 -11.61 39.42
C LEU A 553 -38.52 -11.77 38.63
N CYS A 554 -38.62 -11.09 37.47
CA CYS A 554 -39.81 -11.21 36.62
C CYS A 554 -40.00 -12.65 36.10
N ALA A 555 -38.92 -13.31 35.69
CA ALA A 555 -38.96 -14.71 35.28
C ALA A 555 -39.40 -15.63 36.46
N GLY A 556 -38.87 -15.39 37.65
CA GLY A 556 -39.24 -16.10 38.84
C GLY A 556 -40.73 -15.93 39.19
N VAL A 557 -41.24 -14.70 39.22
CA VAL A 557 -42.64 -14.38 39.44
C VAL A 557 -43.54 -15.03 38.38
N PHE A 558 -43.15 -14.93 37.09
CA PHE A 558 -43.88 -15.56 35.99
C PHE A 558 -44.03 -17.08 36.19
N VAL A 559 -42.94 -17.76 36.56
CA VAL A 559 -42.96 -19.21 36.84
C VAL A 559 -43.87 -19.53 38.02
N ILE A 560 -43.83 -18.75 39.11
CA ILE A 560 -44.67 -18.96 40.31
C ILE A 560 -46.15 -18.77 39.96
N VAL A 561 -46.51 -17.69 39.23
CA VAL A 561 -47.89 -17.40 38.81
C VAL A 561 -48.41 -18.50 37.88
N ARG A 562 -47.63 -18.93 36.91
CA ARG A 562 -47.99 -20.03 36.01
C ARG A 562 -48.17 -21.36 36.73
N ARG A 563 -47.42 -21.59 37.81
CA ARG A 563 -47.53 -22.81 38.63
C ARG A 563 -48.73 -22.78 39.57
N LYS A 564 -49.16 -21.57 39.99
CA LYS A 564 -50.34 -21.41 40.88
C LYS A 564 -51.66 -21.49 40.08
N ASN A 565 -51.62 -21.17 38.77
CA ASN A 565 -52.78 -21.19 37.86
C ASN A 565 -52.93 -22.53 37.12
N ARG A 566 -52.07 -23.53 37.41
CA ARG A 566 -52.18 -24.92 37.01
C ARG A 566 -52.58 -25.75 38.22
#